data_e7ed8bc9919a1ad9e6f71abaff99f955
#
_entry.id   e7ed8bc9919a1ad9e6f71abaff99f955
#
_cell.length_a   1.000
_cell.length_b   1.000
_cell.length_c   1.000
_cell.angle_alpha   90.00
_cell.angle_beta   90.00
_cell.angle_gamma   90.00
#
_symmetry.space_group_name_H-M   'P 1'
#
loop_
_entity.id
_entity.type
_entity.pdbx_description
1 polymer ?
#
loop_
_entity_poly.entity_id
_entity_poly.type
_entity_poly.pdbx_seq_one_letter_code
_entity_poly.pdbx_strand_id
1 'polypeptide(L)'
;GSKNKGRNQLNRMTLIISFLIFLLGIVFTFNLSILFGLLISMIGIFGINSSKSESQFIKIERILKRCKISELKLIPLPRIEFDVTLKEFNKTLQNRKEESFKCFFITNNGRWEGFLTDESIRKVSFKKWENTIVGKYKKPLEQFPCESNDSPLWKIIKKLEQTREGVLLIVNSLGIPQGLIDRNKVGYFILDKIGFKLSAELRNKLKINNKYPLGLELPKIIELMQKNGDLK
;
A
#
# COMPACT_ATOMS: atom_id res chain seq x y z
N GLY A 1 -14.09 3.12 -20.47
CA GLY A 1 -15.12 3.97 -19.80
C GLY A 1 -16.48 3.30 -19.66
N SER A 2 -16.99 2.63 -20.69
CA SER A 2 -18.35 2.05 -20.73
C SER A 2 -18.55 0.84 -19.83
N LYS A 3 -17.57 -0.06 -19.75
CA LYS A 3 -17.62 -1.30 -18.95
C LYS A 3 -17.85 -1.05 -17.45
N ASN A 4 -17.16 -0.07 -16.88
CA ASN A 4 -17.32 0.29 -15.46
C ASN A 4 -18.64 1.03 -15.18
N LYS A 5 -19.21 1.72 -16.17
CA LYS A 5 -20.51 2.38 -16.05
C LYS A 5 -21.64 1.35 -16.00
N GLY A 6 -21.55 0.29 -16.84
CA GLY A 6 -22.46 -0.84 -16.82
C GLY A 6 -22.41 -1.63 -15.51
N ARG A 7 -21.22 -1.96 -15.01
CA ARG A 7 -21.07 -2.66 -13.70
C ARG A 7 -21.64 -1.85 -12.53
N ASN A 8 -21.45 -0.54 -12.50
CA ASN A 8 -22.06 0.32 -11.46
C ASN A 8 -23.59 0.33 -11.55
N GLN A 9 -24.15 0.34 -12.76
CA GLN A 9 -25.61 0.28 -12.96
C GLN A 9 -26.19 -1.05 -12.49
N LEU A 10 -25.60 -2.17 -12.93
CA LEU A 10 -25.98 -3.51 -12.50
C LEU A 10 -25.92 -3.64 -10.96
N ASN A 11 -24.84 -3.19 -10.34
CA ASN A 11 -24.70 -3.27 -8.90
C ASN A 11 -25.74 -2.44 -8.13
N ARG A 12 -26.14 -1.26 -8.65
CA ARG A 12 -27.25 -0.47 -8.09
C ARG A 12 -28.58 -1.19 -8.21
N MET A 13 -28.85 -1.82 -9.35
CA MET A 13 -30.08 -2.61 -9.55
C MET A 13 -30.12 -3.79 -8.60
N THR A 14 -29.01 -4.53 -8.46
CA THR A 14 -28.91 -5.64 -7.51
C THR A 14 -29.17 -5.18 -6.07
N LEU A 15 -28.65 -4.02 -5.68
CA LEU A 15 -28.88 -3.47 -4.33
C LEU A 15 -30.36 -3.14 -4.09
N ILE A 16 -31.04 -2.53 -5.07
CA ILE A 16 -32.47 -2.21 -4.99
C ILE A 16 -33.30 -3.49 -4.90
N ILE A 17 -33.03 -4.46 -5.76
CA ILE A 17 -33.73 -5.75 -5.76
C ILE A 17 -33.53 -6.48 -4.44
N SER A 18 -32.29 -6.53 -3.93
CA SER A 18 -31.98 -7.17 -2.64
C SER A 18 -32.68 -6.49 -1.46
N PHE A 19 -32.79 -5.16 -1.50
CA PHE A 19 -33.54 -4.42 -0.50
C PHE A 19 -35.04 -4.71 -0.55
N LEU A 20 -35.63 -4.83 -1.74
CA LEU A 20 -37.03 -5.23 -1.91
C LEU A 20 -37.26 -6.65 -1.41
N ILE A 21 -36.35 -7.59 -1.70
CA ILE A 21 -36.42 -8.97 -1.18
C ILE A 21 -36.38 -8.97 0.35
N PHE A 22 -35.52 -8.16 0.96
CA PHE A 22 -35.43 -8.00 2.41
C PHE A 22 -36.77 -7.52 3.02
N LEU A 23 -37.37 -6.47 2.44
CA LEU A 23 -38.65 -5.96 2.88
C LEU A 23 -39.79 -7.00 2.74
N LEU A 24 -39.78 -7.72 1.63
CA LEU A 24 -40.75 -8.78 1.35
C LEU A 24 -40.62 -9.92 2.37
N GLY A 25 -39.41 -10.27 2.77
CA GLY A 25 -39.12 -11.21 3.85
C GLY A 25 -39.72 -10.78 5.20
N ILE A 26 -39.61 -9.50 5.54
CA ILE A 26 -40.26 -8.95 6.75
C ILE A 26 -41.76 -9.09 6.68
N VAL A 27 -42.38 -8.74 5.57
CA VAL A 27 -43.84 -8.88 5.38
C VAL A 27 -44.30 -10.32 5.54
N PHE A 28 -43.59 -11.29 4.96
CA PHE A 28 -43.91 -12.72 5.10
C PHE A 28 -43.71 -13.25 6.52
N THR A 29 -42.77 -12.70 7.29
CA THR A 29 -42.62 -13.06 8.72
C THR A 29 -43.89 -12.81 9.52
N PHE A 30 -44.62 -11.71 9.24
CA PHE A 30 -45.82 -11.34 9.96
C PHE A 30 -47.12 -11.95 9.39
N ASN A 31 -47.15 -12.28 8.07
CA ASN A 31 -48.41 -12.69 7.41
C ASN A 31 -48.52 -14.19 7.10
N LEU A 32 -47.37 -14.88 6.86
CA LEU A 32 -47.43 -16.30 6.46
C LEU A 32 -46.72 -17.22 7.46
N SER A 33 -45.41 -17.05 7.64
CA SER A 33 -44.62 -17.92 8.49
C SER A 33 -43.29 -17.23 8.86
N ILE A 34 -42.97 -17.26 10.17
CA ILE A 34 -41.72 -16.70 10.72
C ILE A 34 -40.50 -17.32 10.00
N LEU A 35 -40.51 -18.65 9.81
CA LEU A 35 -39.38 -19.35 9.24
C LEU A 35 -39.12 -18.94 7.78
N PHE A 36 -40.15 -18.90 6.95
CA PHE A 36 -40.03 -18.49 5.52
C PHE A 36 -39.64 -17.01 5.40
N GLY A 37 -40.24 -16.15 6.22
CA GLY A 37 -39.92 -14.72 6.23
C GLY A 37 -38.47 -14.45 6.62
N LEU A 38 -37.92 -15.15 7.63
CA LEU A 38 -36.51 -15.08 8.01
C LEU A 38 -35.59 -15.53 6.88
N LEU A 39 -35.88 -16.64 6.20
CA LEU A 39 -35.05 -17.13 5.08
C LEU A 39 -35.00 -16.11 3.95
N ILE A 40 -36.13 -15.53 3.54
CA ILE A 40 -36.18 -14.50 2.49
C ILE A 40 -35.43 -13.24 2.93
N SER A 41 -35.59 -12.81 4.18
CA SER A 41 -34.87 -11.66 4.73
C SER A 41 -33.35 -11.88 4.71
N MET A 42 -32.86 -13.07 5.07
CA MET A 42 -31.45 -13.42 5.00
C MET A 42 -30.89 -13.34 3.57
N ILE A 43 -31.65 -13.80 2.56
CA ILE A 43 -31.26 -13.68 1.15
C ILE A 43 -31.14 -12.19 0.77
N GLY A 44 -32.09 -11.36 1.18
CA GLY A 44 -32.04 -9.92 0.95
C GLY A 44 -30.80 -9.26 1.59
N ILE A 45 -30.51 -9.57 2.86
CA ILE A 45 -29.32 -9.07 3.56
C ILE A 45 -28.02 -9.52 2.87
N PHE A 46 -27.95 -10.79 2.45
CA PHE A 46 -26.79 -11.30 1.73
C PHE A 46 -26.56 -10.54 0.41
N GLY A 47 -27.62 -10.31 -0.37
CA GLY A 47 -27.56 -9.54 -1.60
C GLY A 47 -27.11 -8.09 -1.39
N ILE A 48 -27.59 -7.42 -0.32
CA ILE A 48 -27.17 -6.06 0.05
C ILE A 48 -25.66 -6.04 0.38
N ASN A 49 -25.18 -7.00 1.17
CA ASN A 49 -23.78 -7.08 1.56
C ASN A 49 -22.88 -7.38 0.36
N SER A 50 -23.30 -8.28 -0.52
CA SER A 50 -22.62 -8.59 -1.77
C SER A 50 -22.49 -7.34 -2.68
N SER A 51 -23.57 -6.58 -2.85
CA SER A 51 -23.58 -5.34 -3.63
C SER A 51 -22.66 -4.26 -3.03
N LYS A 52 -22.60 -4.14 -1.70
CA LYS A 52 -21.67 -3.21 -1.03
C LYS A 52 -20.21 -3.61 -1.26
N SER A 53 -19.88 -4.89 -1.15
CA SER A 53 -18.54 -5.42 -1.41
C SER A 53 -18.10 -5.18 -2.85
N GLU A 54 -18.97 -5.45 -3.82
CA GLU A 54 -18.73 -5.18 -5.24
C GLU A 54 -18.52 -3.68 -5.51
N SER A 55 -19.28 -2.81 -4.86
CA SER A 55 -19.11 -1.36 -4.96
C SER A 55 -17.74 -0.90 -4.47
N GLN A 56 -17.25 -1.46 -3.36
CA GLN A 56 -15.91 -1.16 -2.84
C GLN A 56 -14.82 -1.67 -3.78
N PHE A 57 -14.97 -2.88 -4.32
CA PHE A 57 -14.06 -3.46 -5.29
C PHE A 57 -13.91 -2.57 -6.53
N ILE A 58 -15.03 -2.12 -7.14
CA ILE A 58 -15.04 -1.21 -8.28
C ILE A 58 -14.35 0.13 -7.95
N LYS A 59 -14.51 0.65 -6.71
CA LYS A 59 -13.81 1.86 -6.26
C LYS A 59 -12.30 1.63 -6.21
N ILE A 60 -11.84 0.52 -5.64
CA ILE A 60 -10.42 0.17 -5.56
C ILE A 60 -9.84 0.04 -6.98
N GLU A 61 -10.48 -0.70 -7.88
CA GLU A 61 -10.04 -0.81 -9.28
C GLU A 61 -9.84 0.56 -9.94
N ARG A 62 -10.78 1.48 -9.70
CA ARG A 62 -10.70 2.85 -10.24
C ARG A 62 -9.52 3.62 -9.67
N ILE A 63 -9.26 3.51 -8.37
CA ILE A 63 -8.12 4.13 -7.70
C ILE A 63 -6.82 3.59 -8.28
N LEU A 64 -6.71 2.27 -8.40
CA LEU A 64 -5.52 1.61 -8.95
C LEU A 64 -5.19 2.04 -10.38
N LYS A 65 -6.22 2.29 -11.20
CA LYS A 65 -6.05 2.73 -12.59
C LYS A 65 -5.72 4.20 -12.74
N ARG A 66 -6.33 5.07 -11.93
CA ARG A 66 -6.34 6.52 -12.16
C ARG A 66 -5.37 7.29 -11.28
N CYS A 67 -5.16 6.83 -10.03
CA CYS A 67 -4.27 7.54 -9.12
C CYS A 67 -2.80 7.28 -9.46
N LYS A 68 -2.02 8.35 -9.35
CA LYS A 68 -0.57 8.33 -9.52
C LYS A 68 0.12 8.43 -8.17
N ILE A 69 1.39 8.06 -8.13
CA ILE A 69 2.22 8.18 -6.93
C ILE A 69 2.35 9.62 -6.45
N SER A 70 2.38 10.58 -7.36
CA SER A 70 2.45 12.01 -7.04
C SER A 70 1.34 12.50 -6.10
N GLU A 71 0.22 11.75 -6.00
CA GLU A 71 -0.87 12.04 -5.06
C GLU A 71 -0.61 11.53 -3.64
N LEU A 72 0.41 10.69 -3.43
CA LEU A 72 0.72 10.11 -2.13
C LEU A 72 1.78 10.91 -1.39
N LYS A 73 1.61 11.04 -0.08
CA LYS A 73 2.67 11.58 0.78
C LYS A 73 3.77 10.52 0.96
N LEU A 74 4.91 10.74 0.32
CA LEU A 74 6.07 9.87 0.42
C LEU A 74 6.67 9.89 1.83
N ILE A 75 7.41 8.83 2.16
CA ILE A 75 8.21 8.76 3.36
C ILE A 75 9.53 9.47 3.08
N PRO A 76 9.99 10.38 3.95
CA PRO A 76 11.28 11.03 3.78
C PRO A 76 12.42 10.01 3.68
N LEU A 77 13.42 10.31 2.84
CA LEU A 77 14.60 9.47 2.71
C LEU A 77 15.45 9.55 4.00
N PRO A 78 15.75 8.44 4.66
CA PRO A 78 16.71 8.43 5.76
C PRO A 78 18.11 8.66 5.17
N ARG A 79 18.65 9.88 5.35
CA ARG A 79 19.93 10.30 4.81
C ARG A 79 21.03 10.15 5.82
N ILE A 80 22.23 9.84 5.32
CA ILE A 80 23.47 9.84 6.09
C ILE A 80 24.61 10.34 5.21
N GLU A 81 25.51 11.14 5.78
CA GLU A 81 26.69 11.61 5.05
C GLU A 81 27.74 10.49 4.90
N PHE A 82 28.47 10.55 3.79
CA PHE A 82 29.42 9.53 3.35
C PHE A 82 30.55 9.26 4.36
N ASP A 83 31.02 10.30 5.02
CA ASP A 83 32.16 10.31 5.94
C ASP A 83 31.82 9.92 7.39
N VAL A 84 30.54 9.77 7.72
CA VAL A 84 30.09 9.34 9.04
C VAL A 84 30.65 7.95 9.36
N THR A 85 31.17 7.77 10.56
CA THR A 85 31.68 6.47 11.03
C THR A 85 30.55 5.49 11.34
N LEU A 86 30.82 4.19 11.25
CA LEU A 86 29.84 3.16 11.62
C LEU A 86 29.42 3.26 13.09
N LYS A 87 30.31 3.75 13.97
CA LYS A 87 30.00 3.96 15.38
C LYS A 87 28.97 5.08 15.56
N GLU A 88 29.17 6.23 14.91
CA GLU A 88 28.22 7.36 14.94
C GLU A 88 26.88 6.99 14.30
N PHE A 89 26.94 6.28 13.18
CA PHE A 89 25.75 5.75 12.53
C PHE A 89 24.94 4.86 13.47
N ASN A 90 25.58 3.94 14.19
CA ASN A 90 24.87 3.07 15.13
C ASN A 90 24.22 3.85 16.28
N LYS A 91 24.87 4.90 16.80
CA LYS A 91 24.28 5.80 17.79
C LYS A 91 23.00 6.48 17.24
N THR A 92 23.06 6.92 15.98
CA THR A 92 21.90 7.53 15.29
C THR A 92 20.76 6.54 15.15
N LEU A 93 21.04 5.27 14.86
CA LEU A 93 20.05 4.20 14.79
C LEU A 93 19.36 3.93 16.12
N GLN A 94 20.13 3.85 17.21
CA GLN A 94 19.59 3.61 18.55
C GLN A 94 18.66 4.73 19.04
N ASN A 95 18.91 5.97 18.61
CA ASN A 95 18.09 7.13 18.97
C ASN A 95 16.80 7.25 18.15
N ARG A 96 16.68 6.55 17.00
CA ARG A 96 15.48 6.53 16.16
C ARG A 96 14.54 5.41 16.58
N LYS A 97 13.69 5.67 17.57
CA LYS A 97 12.74 4.68 18.14
C LYS A 97 11.64 4.16 17.22
N GLU A 98 11.41 4.75 16.03
CA GLU A 98 10.18 4.50 15.28
C GLU A 98 10.33 4.12 13.80
N GLU A 99 11.49 4.18 13.18
CA GLU A 99 11.60 3.91 11.75
C GLU A 99 12.13 2.50 11.48
N SER A 100 11.23 1.62 11.07
CA SER A 100 11.50 0.24 10.64
C SER A 100 12.26 0.14 9.30
N PHE A 101 12.99 1.20 8.89
CA PHE A 101 13.75 1.15 7.65
C PHE A 101 15.10 0.52 7.85
N LYS A 102 15.31 -0.58 7.13
CA LYS A 102 16.57 -1.31 7.08
C LYS A 102 17.55 -0.77 6.03
N CYS A 103 17.28 0.40 5.46
CA CYS A 103 18.11 1.03 4.44
C CYS A 103 18.27 2.53 4.70
N PHE A 104 19.46 3.06 4.39
CA PHE A 104 19.84 4.46 4.50
C PHE A 104 20.46 4.93 3.20
N PHE A 105 20.16 6.15 2.78
CA PHE A 105 20.68 6.74 1.56
C PHE A 105 21.89 7.61 1.89
N ILE A 106 22.99 7.33 1.20
CA ILE A 106 24.26 8.00 1.45
C ILE A 106 24.35 9.21 0.55
N THR A 107 24.66 10.36 1.16
CA THR A 107 24.94 11.61 0.49
C THR A 107 26.37 12.05 0.72
N ASN A 108 26.95 12.75 -0.25
CA ASN A 108 28.25 13.38 -0.15
C ASN A 108 28.14 14.80 -0.72
N ASN A 109 28.24 15.81 0.13
CA ASN A 109 28.04 17.21 -0.25
C ASN A 109 26.73 17.44 -1.03
N GLY A 110 25.64 16.81 -0.58
CA GLY A 110 24.31 16.90 -1.19
C GLY A 110 24.11 16.03 -2.45
N ARG A 111 25.12 15.32 -2.94
CA ARG A 111 24.99 14.36 -4.05
C ARG A 111 24.66 12.97 -3.53
N TRP A 112 23.76 12.28 -4.22
CA TRP A 112 23.42 10.90 -3.91
C TRP A 112 24.53 9.95 -4.37
N GLU A 113 25.09 9.21 -3.41
CA GLU A 113 26.23 8.31 -3.66
C GLU A 113 25.83 6.83 -3.68
N GLY A 114 24.69 6.49 -3.06
CA GLY A 114 24.22 5.13 -2.97
C GLY A 114 23.34 4.88 -1.77
N PHE A 115 23.25 3.63 -1.36
CA PHE A 115 22.48 3.24 -0.18
C PHE A 115 23.20 2.18 0.65
N LEU A 116 22.85 2.10 1.92
CA LEU A 116 23.38 1.17 2.90
C LEU A 116 22.24 0.32 3.46
N THR A 117 22.47 -0.98 3.62
CA THR A 117 21.52 -1.90 4.28
C THR A 117 22.15 -2.47 5.55
N ASP A 118 21.32 -2.92 6.49
CA ASP A 118 21.77 -3.62 7.69
C ASP A 118 22.73 -4.77 7.38
N GLU A 119 22.46 -5.52 6.30
CA GLU A 119 23.31 -6.64 5.89
C GLU A 119 24.74 -6.21 5.52
N SER A 120 24.87 -5.01 4.94
CA SER A 120 26.18 -4.45 4.56
C SER A 120 27.06 -4.18 5.79
N ILE A 121 26.45 -3.79 6.92
CA ILE A 121 27.14 -3.40 8.14
C ILE A 121 27.43 -4.62 9.03
N ARG A 122 26.54 -5.57 9.11
CA ARG A 122 26.68 -6.77 9.96
C ARG A 122 27.95 -7.57 9.70
N LYS A 123 28.51 -7.44 8.50
CA LYS A 123 29.76 -8.12 8.09
C LYS A 123 31.03 -7.45 8.66
N VAL A 124 30.89 -6.26 9.26
CA VAL A 124 32.03 -5.48 9.77
C VAL A 124 32.20 -5.75 11.25
N SER A 125 33.40 -6.20 11.65
CA SER A 125 33.73 -6.39 13.06
C SER A 125 33.56 -5.09 13.84
N PHE A 126 32.91 -5.14 15.00
CA PHE A 126 32.63 -3.99 15.85
C PHE A 126 33.90 -3.19 16.25
N LYS A 127 35.06 -3.88 16.42
CA LYS A 127 36.33 -3.24 16.68
C LYS A 127 36.78 -2.25 15.61
N LYS A 128 36.30 -2.39 14.37
CA LYS A 128 36.65 -1.50 13.25
C LYS A 128 35.69 -0.33 13.07
N TRP A 129 34.61 -0.26 13.81
CA TRP A 129 33.53 0.71 13.59
C TRP A 129 33.95 2.16 13.83
N GLU A 130 34.92 2.41 14.73
CA GLU A 130 35.43 3.77 14.99
C GLU A 130 36.16 4.38 13.81
N ASN A 131 36.90 3.54 13.06
CA ASN A 131 37.75 3.97 11.96
C ASN A 131 37.19 3.61 10.57
N THR A 132 35.93 3.22 10.52
CA THR A 132 35.27 2.80 9.26
C THR A 132 34.13 3.71 8.95
N ILE A 133 34.19 4.37 7.79
CA ILE A 133 33.13 5.24 7.30
C ILE A 133 32.04 4.44 6.57
N VAL A 134 30.78 4.89 6.66
CA VAL A 134 29.62 4.23 6.03
C VAL A 134 29.74 4.17 4.52
N GLY A 135 30.36 5.18 3.90
CA GLY A 135 30.54 5.27 2.46
C GLY A 135 31.30 4.10 1.81
N LYS A 136 32.16 3.39 2.59
CA LYS A 136 32.88 2.21 2.10
C LYS A 136 31.97 1.00 1.82
N TYR A 137 30.81 0.94 2.44
CA TYR A 137 29.88 -0.19 2.36
C TYR A 137 28.62 0.15 1.58
N LYS A 138 28.61 1.29 0.89
CA LYS A 138 27.50 1.69 0.03
C LYS A 138 27.31 0.73 -1.13
N LYS A 139 26.07 0.52 -1.50
CA LYS A 139 25.67 -0.09 -2.77
C LYS A 139 25.29 1.01 -3.77
N PRO A 140 25.52 0.83 -5.07
CA PRO A 140 25.08 1.79 -6.08
C PRO A 140 23.59 2.02 -6.02
N LEU A 141 23.15 3.28 -6.21
CA LEU A 141 21.74 3.66 -6.10
C LEU A 141 20.86 2.94 -7.12
N GLU A 142 21.42 2.61 -8.28
CA GLU A 142 20.76 1.90 -9.39
C GLU A 142 20.30 0.48 -8.99
N GLN A 143 20.95 -0.11 -7.99
CA GLN A 143 20.55 -1.42 -7.44
C GLN A 143 19.34 -1.33 -6.52
N PHE A 144 18.94 -0.12 -6.10
CA PHE A 144 17.75 0.03 -5.26
C PHE A 144 16.49 0.02 -6.15
N PRO A 145 15.48 -0.79 -5.81
CA PRO A 145 14.26 -0.83 -6.60
C PRO A 145 13.58 0.55 -6.60
N CYS A 146 13.46 1.16 -7.78
CA CYS A 146 12.91 2.50 -7.94
C CYS A 146 11.78 2.53 -8.97
N GLU A 147 10.93 3.56 -8.90
CA GLU A 147 9.88 3.82 -9.88
C GLU A 147 9.61 5.33 -9.98
N SER A 148 9.05 5.76 -11.13
CA SER A 148 8.70 7.15 -11.37
C SER A 148 7.52 7.62 -10.54
N ASN A 149 7.53 8.89 -10.11
CA ASN A 149 6.41 9.54 -9.43
C ASN A 149 5.14 9.66 -10.29
N ASP A 150 5.27 9.56 -11.62
CA ASP A 150 4.16 9.57 -12.57
C ASP A 150 3.52 8.20 -12.81
N SER A 151 4.11 7.15 -12.25
CA SER A 151 3.61 5.78 -12.43
C SER A 151 2.24 5.58 -11.79
N PRO A 152 1.35 4.82 -12.46
CA PRO A 152 0.06 4.47 -11.89
C PRO A 152 0.22 3.54 -10.69
N LEU A 153 -0.71 3.63 -9.75
CA LEU A 153 -0.61 2.94 -8.46
C LEU A 153 -0.52 1.42 -8.59
N TRP A 154 -1.23 0.81 -9.56
CA TRP A 154 -1.16 -0.63 -9.80
C TRP A 154 0.26 -1.12 -10.13
N LYS A 155 1.02 -0.32 -10.90
CA LYS A 155 2.40 -0.66 -11.27
C LYS A 155 3.33 -0.67 -10.06
N ILE A 156 3.13 0.30 -9.15
CA ILE A 156 3.87 0.36 -7.89
C ILE A 156 3.61 -0.87 -7.02
N ILE A 157 2.32 -1.24 -6.86
CA ILE A 157 1.96 -2.41 -6.07
C ILE A 157 2.63 -3.67 -6.64
N LYS A 158 2.55 -3.87 -7.97
CA LYS A 158 3.21 -5.00 -8.63
C LYS A 158 4.72 -5.03 -8.36
N LYS A 159 5.37 -3.87 -8.39
CA LYS A 159 6.82 -3.77 -8.14
C LYS A 159 7.16 -3.97 -6.66
N LEU A 160 6.31 -3.47 -5.73
CA LEU A 160 6.45 -3.72 -4.28
C LEU A 160 6.42 -5.22 -3.95
N GLU A 161 5.60 -6.00 -4.67
CA GLU A 161 5.55 -7.47 -4.47
C GLU A 161 6.82 -8.18 -4.94
N GLN A 162 7.55 -7.59 -5.87
CA GLN A 162 8.83 -8.14 -6.36
C GLN A 162 10.00 -7.77 -5.43
N THR A 163 9.81 -6.80 -4.52
CA THR A 163 10.87 -6.37 -3.61
C THR A 163 10.84 -7.17 -2.31
N ARG A 164 12.00 -7.67 -1.89
CA ARG A 164 12.16 -8.38 -0.61
C ARG A 164 11.82 -7.48 0.59
N GLU A 165 12.25 -6.21 0.52
CA GLU A 165 12.09 -5.23 1.61
C GLU A 165 10.68 -4.60 1.63
N GLY A 166 9.89 -4.75 0.56
CA GLY A 166 8.56 -4.15 0.45
C GLY A 166 8.56 -2.62 0.41
N VAL A 167 9.67 -2.04 -0.07
CA VAL A 167 9.90 -0.59 -0.17
C VAL A 167 10.42 -0.26 -1.56
N LEU A 168 9.97 0.86 -2.14
CA LEU A 168 10.45 1.41 -3.40
C LEU A 168 10.95 2.84 -3.21
N LEU A 169 12.02 3.17 -3.91
CA LEU A 169 12.47 4.54 -4.09
C LEU A 169 11.64 5.20 -5.19
N ILE A 170 11.07 6.36 -4.90
CA ILE A 170 10.36 7.15 -5.88
C ILE A 170 11.29 8.24 -6.40
N VAL A 171 11.42 8.30 -7.72
CA VAL A 171 12.25 9.28 -8.42
C VAL A 171 11.38 10.17 -9.31
N ASN A 172 11.84 11.40 -9.54
CA ASN A 172 11.21 12.28 -10.54
C ASN A 172 11.64 11.92 -11.97
N SER A 173 11.17 12.67 -12.95
CA SER A 173 11.52 12.48 -14.37
C SER A 173 13.02 12.64 -14.68
N LEU A 174 13.77 13.30 -13.81
CA LEU A 174 15.22 13.47 -13.90
C LEU A 174 16.01 12.37 -13.17
N GLY A 175 15.32 11.35 -12.60
CA GLY A 175 15.96 10.30 -11.81
C GLY A 175 16.35 10.73 -10.38
N ILE A 176 15.97 11.94 -9.94
CA ILE A 176 16.31 12.44 -8.60
C ILE A 176 15.39 11.80 -7.55
N PRO A 177 15.95 11.21 -6.47
CA PRO A 177 15.22 10.64 -5.37
C PRO A 177 14.29 11.64 -4.69
N GLN A 178 13.01 11.29 -4.54
CA GLN A 178 11.98 12.12 -3.91
C GLN A 178 11.57 11.60 -2.53
N GLY A 179 11.57 10.30 -2.34
CA GLY A 179 11.13 9.65 -1.11
C GLY A 179 10.94 8.16 -1.28
N LEU A 180 10.46 7.52 -0.21
CA LEU A 180 10.14 6.10 -0.21
C LEU A 180 8.65 5.86 -0.14
N ILE A 181 8.25 4.69 -0.63
CA ILE A 181 6.89 4.19 -0.48
C ILE A 181 6.94 2.72 -0.05
N ASP A 182 6.05 2.35 0.85
CA ASP A 182 5.86 0.98 1.34
C ASP A 182 4.41 0.52 1.17
N ARG A 183 4.15 -0.77 1.47
CA ARG A 183 2.81 -1.36 1.40
C ARG A 183 1.82 -0.67 2.33
N ASN A 184 2.25 -0.21 3.51
CA ASN A 184 1.39 0.49 4.45
C ASN A 184 0.90 1.83 3.88
N LYS A 185 1.82 2.64 3.32
CA LYS A 185 1.47 3.93 2.71
C LYS A 185 0.48 3.79 1.56
N VAL A 186 0.73 2.82 0.67
CA VAL A 186 -0.18 2.53 -0.43
C VAL A 186 -1.55 2.07 0.09
N GLY A 187 -1.56 1.16 1.04
CA GLY A 187 -2.80 0.64 1.62
C GLY A 187 -3.62 1.72 2.32
N TYR A 188 -3.01 2.56 3.15
CA TYR A 188 -3.70 3.67 3.81
C TYR A 188 -4.22 4.71 2.83
N PHE A 189 -3.49 5.01 1.77
CA PHE A 189 -3.97 5.89 0.72
C PHE A 189 -5.25 5.36 0.07
N ILE A 190 -5.28 4.06 -0.26
CA ILE A 190 -6.47 3.42 -0.84
C ILE A 190 -7.63 3.44 0.15
N LEU A 191 -7.40 3.11 1.42
CA LEU A 191 -8.42 3.15 2.47
C LEU A 191 -9.03 4.55 2.60
N ASP A 192 -8.20 5.60 2.63
CA ASP A 192 -8.67 6.99 2.70
C ASP A 192 -9.54 7.35 1.47
N LYS A 193 -9.12 6.94 0.27
CA LYS A 193 -9.85 7.21 -0.98
C LYS A 193 -11.20 6.48 -1.07
N ILE A 194 -11.35 5.32 -0.44
CA ILE A 194 -12.64 4.60 -0.37
C ILE A 194 -13.52 5.06 0.80
N GLY A 195 -13.03 5.97 1.64
CA GLY A 195 -13.78 6.57 2.75
C GLY A 195 -13.44 6.04 4.15
N PHE A 196 -12.47 5.12 4.28
CA PHE A 196 -11.99 4.64 5.57
C PHE A 196 -10.90 5.58 6.12
N LYS A 197 -11.31 6.60 6.88
CA LYS A 197 -10.38 7.54 7.53
C LYS A 197 -9.95 6.98 8.89
N LEU A 198 -8.74 6.46 8.97
CA LEU A 198 -8.13 5.98 10.21
C LEU A 198 -7.35 7.11 10.89
N SER A 199 -7.48 7.23 12.22
CA SER A 199 -6.66 8.16 13.01
C SER A 199 -5.17 7.77 12.95
N ALA A 200 -4.26 8.71 13.22
CA ALA A 200 -2.82 8.45 13.23
C ALA A 200 -2.44 7.36 14.25
N GLU A 201 -3.05 7.38 15.42
CA GLU A 201 -2.84 6.36 16.46
C GLU A 201 -3.23 4.96 15.98
N LEU A 202 -4.40 4.84 15.32
CA LEU A 202 -4.88 3.57 14.82
C LEU A 202 -3.99 3.05 13.68
N ARG A 203 -3.50 3.93 12.81
CA ARG A 203 -2.53 3.58 11.76
C ARG A 203 -1.23 3.02 12.35
N ASN A 204 -0.73 3.62 13.43
CA ASN A 204 0.47 3.14 14.10
C ASN A 204 0.26 1.77 14.76
N LYS A 205 -0.89 1.56 15.43
CA LYS A 205 -1.26 0.26 16.03
C LYS A 205 -1.46 -0.84 14.98
N LEU A 206 -2.02 -0.50 13.82
CA LEU A 206 -2.31 -1.44 12.73
C LEU A 206 -1.14 -1.60 11.75
N LYS A 207 -0.02 -0.92 11.97
CA LYS A 207 1.16 -1.02 11.11
C LYS A 207 1.76 -2.42 11.25
N ILE A 208 1.55 -3.25 10.23
CA ILE A 208 2.14 -4.58 10.13
C ILE A 208 3.32 -4.48 9.17
N ASN A 209 4.48 -4.95 9.60
CA ASN A 209 5.67 -4.95 8.76
C ASN A 209 5.43 -5.75 7.47
N ASN A 210 5.72 -5.10 6.34
CA ASN A 210 5.69 -5.70 5.02
C ASN A 210 4.31 -6.25 4.55
N LYS A 211 3.19 -5.77 5.10
CA LYS A 211 1.83 -6.13 4.69
C LYS A 211 0.98 -4.90 4.41
N TYR A 212 -0.09 -5.08 3.63
CA TYR A 212 -1.11 -4.04 3.47
C TYR A 212 -2.01 -3.99 4.71
N PRO A 213 -2.43 -2.78 5.14
CA PRO A 213 -3.28 -2.64 6.31
C PRO A 213 -4.64 -3.31 6.10
N LEU A 214 -5.24 -3.78 7.20
CA LEU A 214 -6.55 -4.41 7.25
C LEU A 214 -6.73 -5.60 6.28
N GLY A 215 -5.64 -6.29 5.94
CA GLY A 215 -5.72 -7.46 5.06
C GLY A 215 -6.11 -7.14 3.62
N LEU A 216 -5.85 -5.92 3.13
CA LEU A 216 -6.10 -5.57 1.73
C LEU A 216 -5.30 -6.48 0.78
N GLU A 217 -5.98 -7.27 -0.02
CA GLU A 217 -5.37 -8.17 -1.01
C GLU A 217 -5.16 -7.47 -2.36
N LEU A 218 -4.49 -6.32 -2.36
CA LEU A 218 -4.26 -5.50 -3.55
C LEU A 218 -3.59 -6.26 -4.71
N PRO A 219 -2.61 -7.15 -4.48
CA PRO A 219 -2.01 -7.95 -5.55
C PRO A 219 -3.03 -8.82 -6.28
N LYS A 220 -3.92 -9.50 -5.55
CA LYS A 220 -4.99 -10.32 -6.15
C LYS A 220 -5.95 -9.49 -7.00
N ILE A 221 -6.29 -8.28 -6.56
CA ILE A 221 -7.14 -7.37 -7.32
C ILE A 221 -6.46 -7.01 -8.64
N ILE A 222 -5.15 -6.72 -8.62
CA ILE A 222 -4.38 -6.41 -9.83
C ILE A 222 -4.33 -7.60 -10.78
N GLU A 223 -4.11 -8.81 -10.28
CA GLU A 223 -4.12 -10.04 -11.10
C GLU A 223 -5.49 -10.23 -11.79
N LEU A 224 -6.59 -10.05 -11.06
CA LEU A 224 -7.94 -10.12 -11.64
C LEU A 224 -8.15 -9.05 -12.71
N MET A 225 -7.70 -7.82 -12.48
CA MET A 225 -7.77 -6.73 -13.45
C MET A 225 -6.95 -7.03 -14.70
N GLN A 226 -5.78 -7.67 -14.57
CA GLN A 226 -4.96 -8.10 -15.71
C GLN A 226 -5.64 -9.22 -16.51
N LYS A 227 -6.18 -10.25 -15.85
CA LYS A 227 -6.94 -11.33 -16.51
C LYS A 227 -8.16 -10.81 -17.27
N ASN A 228 -8.82 -9.79 -16.75
CA ASN A 228 -9.99 -9.17 -17.39
C ASN A 228 -9.61 -8.18 -18.52
N GLY A 229 -8.32 -8.00 -18.82
CA GLY A 229 -7.84 -7.02 -19.81
C GLY A 229 -8.05 -5.56 -19.40
N ASP A 230 -8.21 -5.31 -18.11
CA ASP A 230 -8.49 -4.00 -17.54
C ASP A 230 -7.23 -3.16 -17.28
N LEU A 231 -6.06 -3.80 -17.24
CA LEU A 231 -4.73 -3.20 -17.16
C LEU A 231 -3.91 -3.62 -18.38
N LYS A 232 -3.31 -2.64 -19.03
CA LYS A 232 -2.36 -2.84 -20.12
C LYS A 232 -0.93 -2.69 -19.63
#